data_5adf38e2f178d50b00b784e2581891d4
#
_entry.id   5adf38e2f178d50b00b784e2581891d4
#
_cell.length_a   1.000
_cell.length_b   1.000
_cell.length_c   1.000
_cell.angle_alpha   90.00
_cell.angle_beta   90.00
_cell.angle_gamma   90.00
#
_symmetry.space_group_name_H-M   'P 1'
#
loop_
_entity.id
_entity.type
_entity.pdbx_description
1 polymer ?
#
loop_
_entity_poly.entity_id
_entity_poly.type
_entity_poly.pdbx_seq_one_letter_code
_entity_poly.pdbx_strand_id
1 'polypeptide(L)'
;MPFDHNHAYHRLLLRHVPRGARTALDVGCGSGLFTRRLAAAGLKVEGIDPSAGMIAAARALGAGITYRQEDITAAELGRYDFISCLAALHHVPFETVLSLRAALNPGGVLAVLGLAHPRSFTDWAKWGLLAPPVNLGARLVVAAGEHLNGGPDAVAKPPVRAWDMTMTRLRHRSAELLPGSTVRTLLFWRYLLVYRA
;
A
#
# COMPACT_ATOMS: atom_id res chain seq x y z
N MET A 1 -2.30 -0.51 -19.02
CA MET A 1 -1.58 -0.72 -17.74
C MET A 1 -1.41 -2.21 -17.51
N PRO A 2 -0.21 -2.75 -17.35
CA PRO A 2 -0.09 -4.12 -16.87
C PRO A 2 -0.81 -4.22 -15.54
N PHE A 3 -1.56 -5.29 -15.34
CA PHE A 3 -2.34 -5.52 -14.12
C PHE A 3 -1.43 -5.42 -12.89
N ASP A 4 -1.52 -4.30 -12.18
CA ASP A 4 -0.84 -4.14 -10.90
C ASP A 4 -1.80 -4.60 -9.80
N HIS A 5 -1.42 -5.68 -9.13
CA HIS A 5 -2.18 -6.27 -8.03
C HIS A 5 -2.45 -5.27 -6.89
N ASN A 6 -1.64 -4.23 -6.75
CA ASN A 6 -1.84 -3.19 -5.75
C ASN A 6 -3.02 -2.28 -6.13
N HIS A 7 -3.18 -1.96 -7.42
CA HIS A 7 -4.27 -1.11 -7.90
C HIS A 7 -5.65 -1.71 -7.64
N ALA A 8 -5.77 -3.04 -7.68
CA ALA A 8 -7.03 -3.74 -7.39
C ALA A 8 -7.51 -3.49 -5.96
N TYR A 9 -6.59 -3.21 -5.03
CA TYR A 9 -6.89 -3.00 -3.63
C TYR A 9 -7.10 -1.53 -3.23
N HIS A 10 -6.91 -0.56 -4.13
CA HIS A 10 -7.09 0.86 -3.80
C HIS A 10 -8.50 1.16 -3.27
N ARG A 11 -9.54 0.59 -3.88
CA ARG A 11 -10.93 0.76 -3.40
C ARG A 11 -11.14 0.17 -2.00
N LEU A 12 -10.46 -0.95 -1.70
CA LEU A 12 -10.52 -1.56 -0.37
C LEU A 12 -9.87 -0.64 0.67
N LEU A 13 -8.70 -0.07 0.36
CA LEU A 13 -8.00 0.84 1.26
C LEU A 13 -8.78 2.13 1.49
N LEU A 14 -9.38 2.72 0.45
CA LEU A 14 -10.22 3.91 0.58
C LEU A 14 -11.41 3.72 1.52
N ARG A 15 -11.94 2.50 1.64
CA ARG A 15 -13.02 2.18 2.61
C ARG A 15 -12.58 2.25 4.08
N HIS A 16 -11.26 2.26 4.33
CA HIS A 16 -10.71 2.41 5.67
C HIS A 16 -10.40 3.86 6.05
N VAL A 17 -10.50 4.80 5.12
CA VAL A 17 -10.40 6.23 5.41
C VAL A 17 -11.50 6.60 6.39
N PRO A 18 -11.17 7.20 7.57
CA PRO A 18 -12.17 7.59 8.55
C PRO A 18 -13.17 8.61 7.98
N ARG A 19 -14.42 8.55 8.43
CA ARG A 19 -15.38 9.59 8.09
C ARG A 19 -14.91 10.93 8.67
N GLY A 20 -14.89 11.99 7.84
CA GLY A 20 -14.43 13.30 8.23
C GLY A 20 -12.90 13.47 8.27
N ALA A 21 -12.14 12.48 7.81
CA ALA A 21 -10.69 12.60 7.61
C ALA A 21 -10.38 13.77 6.68
N ARG A 22 -9.34 14.55 7.03
CA ARG A 22 -8.88 15.72 6.27
C ARG A 22 -7.46 15.55 5.75
N THR A 23 -6.63 14.80 6.46
CA THR A 23 -5.19 14.66 6.18
C THR A 23 -4.82 13.21 5.97
N ALA A 24 -3.91 12.96 5.02
CA ALA A 24 -3.38 11.62 4.80
C ALA A 24 -1.88 11.65 4.48
N LEU A 25 -1.20 10.57 4.87
CA LEU A 25 0.16 10.25 4.49
C LEU A 25 0.16 8.96 3.66
N ASP A 26 0.83 8.98 2.51
CA ASP A 26 1.05 7.79 1.67
C ASP A 26 2.53 7.41 1.71
N VAL A 27 2.86 6.34 2.42
CA VAL A 27 4.22 5.87 2.67
C VAL A 27 4.66 4.91 1.58
N GLY A 28 5.80 5.20 0.94
CA GLY A 28 6.25 4.49 -0.25
C GLY A 28 5.32 4.78 -1.42
N CYS A 29 5.02 6.06 -1.64
CA CYS A 29 3.99 6.50 -2.59
C CYS A 29 4.32 6.19 -4.06
N GLY A 30 5.56 5.86 -4.38
CA GLY A 30 6.03 5.63 -5.74
C GLY A 30 5.70 6.80 -6.66
N SER A 31 5.12 6.53 -7.82
CA SER A 31 4.65 7.55 -8.77
C SER A 31 3.36 8.28 -8.35
N GLY A 32 2.91 8.12 -7.11
CA GLY A 32 1.80 8.86 -6.51
C GLY A 32 0.40 8.44 -6.95
N LEU A 33 0.22 7.22 -7.45
CA LEU A 33 -1.09 6.80 -7.97
C LEU A 33 -2.15 6.69 -6.85
N PHE A 34 -1.80 6.10 -5.70
CA PHE A 34 -2.74 6.02 -4.59
C PHE A 34 -2.87 7.38 -3.89
N THR A 35 -1.77 8.12 -3.79
CA THR A 35 -1.73 9.50 -3.28
C THR A 35 -2.76 10.38 -3.99
N ARG A 36 -2.79 10.34 -5.34
CA ARG A 36 -3.79 11.08 -6.15
C ARG A 36 -5.23 10.62 -5.89
N ARG A 37 -5.45 9.33 -5.63
CA ARG A 37 -6.78 8.82 -5.28
C ARG A 37 -7.27 9.30 -3.92
N LEU A 38 -6.37 9.41 -2.94
CA LEU A 38 -6.66 10.00 -1.64
C LEU A 38 -6.99 11.50 -1.79
N ALA A 39 -6.23 12.23 -2.62
CA ALA A 39 -6.49 13.64 -2.91
C ALA A 39 -7.85 13.82 -3.63
N ALA A 40 -8.16 12.97 -4.60
CA ALA A 40 -9.45 12.97 -5.28
C ALA A 40 -10.63 12.62 -4.34
N ALA A 41 -10.36 11.93 -3.23
CA ALA A 41 -11.34 11.68 -2.17
C ALA A 41 -11.48 12.87 -1.19
N GLY A 42 -10.80 14.00 -1.44
CA GLY A 42 -10.93 15.24 -0.69
C GLY A 42 -9.94 15.42 0.46
N LEU A 43 -8.92 14.56 0.58
CA LEU A 43 -7.91 14.69 1.64
C LEU A 43 -6.76 15.59 1.19
N LYS A 44 -6.19 16.36 2.13
CA LYS A 44 -4.86 16.94 1.99
C LYS A 44 -3.83 15.83 2.18
N VAL A 45 -3.11 15.50 1.11
CA VAL A 45 -2.24 14.31 1.08
C VAL A 45 -0.78 14.71 0.98
N GLU A 46 0.04 14.01 1.73
CA GLU A 46 1.48 14.00 1.63
C GLU A 46 1.95 12.61 1.20
N GLY A 47 2.84 12.54 0.19
CA GLY A 47 3.45 11.30 -0.27
C GLY A 47 4.94 11.28 0.06
N ILE A 48 5.44 10.19 0.61
CA ILE A 48 6.86 9.98 0.91
C ILE A 48 7.39 8.77 0.15
N ASP A 49 8.52 8.92 -0.53
CA ASP A 49 9.25 7.82 -1.18
C ASP A 49 10.76 8.14 -1.22
N PRO A 50 11.66 7.18 -0.96
CA PRO A 50 13.10 7.43 -1.01
C PRO A 50 13.65 7.62 -2.45
N SER A 51 12.91 7.20 -3.47
CA SER A 51 13.35 7.25 -4.86
C SER A 51 13.11 8.61 -5.49
N ALA A 52 14.19 9.31 -5.86
CA ALA A 52 14.11 10.58 -6.58
C ALA A 52 13.32 10.49 -7.88
N GLY A 53 13.52 9.39 -8.64
CA GLY A 53 12.81 9.16 -9.90
C GLY A 53 11.30 8.98 -9.71
N MET A 54 10.89 8.26 -8.65
CA MET A 54 9.48 8.09 -8.32
C MET A 54 8.84 9.41 -7.89
N ILE A 55 9.52 10.18 -7.05
CA ILE A 55 9.04 11.50 -6.63
C ILE A 55 8.94 12.48 -7.81
N ALA A 56 9.90 12.46 -8.73
CA ALA A 56 9.83 13.29 -9.95
C ALA A 56 8.60 12.92 -10.80
N ALA A 57 8.35 11.62 -11.01
CA ALA A 57 7.18 11.12 -11.72
C ALA A 57 5.86 11.47 -10.99
N ALA A 58 5.85 11.37 -9.65
CA ALA A 58 4.68 11.73 -8.84
C ALA A 58 4.33 13.23 -8.96
N ARG A 59 5.34 14.09 -8.88
CA ARG A 59 5.18 15.55 -9.02
C ARG A 59 4.67 15.96 -10.41
N ALA A 60 5.14 15.27 -11.45
CA ALA A 60 4.70 15.53 -12.83
C ALA A 60 3.21 15.25 -13.05
N LEU A 61 2.63 14.32 -12.27
CA LEU A 61 1.25 13.85 -12.43
C LEU A 61 0.29 14.34 -11.34
N GLY A 62 0.82 14.87 -10.22
CA GLY A 62 0.06 15.19 -9.02
C GLY A 62 0.12 16.66 -8.63
N ALA A 63 -0.41 17.57 -9.45
CA ALA A 63 -0.48 18.99 -9.11
C ALA A 63 -1.22 19.22 -7.78
N GLY A 64 -0.66 20.08 -6.90
CA GLY A 64 -1.27 20.41 -5.60
C GLY A 64 -1.07 19.38 -4.49
N ILE A 65 -0.35 18.29 -4.73
CA ILE A 65 -0.01 17.28 -3.73
C ILE A 65 1.43 17.51 -3.26
N THR A 66 1.67 17.38 -1.95
CA THR A 66 3.01 17.47 -1.39
C THR A 66 3.71 16.13 -1.52
N TYR A 67 4.88 16.10 -2.16
CA TYR A 67 5.72 14.91 -2.27
C TYR A 67 7.11 15.17 -1.69
N ARG A 68 7.54 14.30 -0.76
CA ARG A 68 8.85 14.33 -0.10
C ARG A 68 9.71 13.15 -0.54
N GLN A 69 10.94 13.46 -0.96
CA GLN A 69 11.95 12.42 -1.19
C GLN A 69 12.67 12.16 0.13
N GLU A 70 12.20 11.18 0.89
CA GLU A 70 12.75 10.84 2.20
C GLU A 70 12.60 9.35 2.50
N ASP A 71 13.52 8.82 3.31
CA ASP A 71 13.37 7.51 3.91
C ASP A 71 12.45 7.60 5.13
N ILE A 72 11.37 6.82 5.14
CA ILE A 72 10.38 6.81 6.21
C ILE A 72 10.98 6.46 7.58
N THR A 73 12.09 5.75 7.63
CA THR A 73 12.77 5.37 8.88
C THR A 73 13.44 6.55 9.58
N ALA A 74 13.73 7.62 8.86
CA ALA A 74 14.38 8.83 9.35
C ALA A 74 13.49 10.09 9.22
N ALA A 75 12.32 9.97 8.58
CA ALA A 75 11.45 11.10 8.28
C ALA A 75 10.77 11.63 9.55
N GLU A 76 10.75 12.95 9.70
CA GLU A 76 9.91 13.64 10.67
C GLU A 76 8.48 13.68 10.14
N LEU A 77 7.55 13.08 10.88
CA LEU A 77 6.15 12.95 10.48
C LEU A 77 5.27 13.96 11.21
N GLY A 78 4.35 14.57 10.48
CA GLY A 78 3.25 15.32 11.04
C GLY A 78 2.19 14.46 11.72
N ARG A 79 0.96 14.96 11.77
CA ARG A 79 -0.21 14.23 12.27
C ARG A 79 -1.22 14.04 11.17
N TYR A 80 -1.74 12.81 11.05
CA TYR A 80 -2.62 12.41 9.96
C TYR A 80 -3.84 11.64 10.46
N ASP A 81 -4.96 11.82 9.77
CA ASP A 81 -6.18 11.07 10.02
C ASP A 81 -6.15 9.71 9.35
N PHE A 82 -5.38 9.60 8.26
CA PHE A 82 -5.21 8.35 7.54
C PHE A 82 -3.74 8.19 7.10
N ILE A 83 -3.16 7.02 7.35
CA ILE A 83 -1.84 6.65 6.85
C ILE A 83 -1.96 5.38 6.04
N SER A 84 -1.47 5.42 4.80
CA SER A 84 -1.36 4.25 3.91
C SER A 84 0.09 3.83 3.73
N CYS A 85 0.32 2.52 3.61
CA CYS A 85 1.61 1.96 3.24
C CYS A 85 1.35 0.77 2.29
N LEU A 86 1.50 1.01 0.98
CA LEU A 86 1.18 0.03 -0.05
C LEU A 86 2.45 -0.58 -0.62
N ALA A 87 2.65 -1.87 -0.36
CA ALA A 87 3.79 -2.65 -0.84
C ALA A 87 5.16 -1.98 -0.54
N ALA A 88 5.26 -1.20 0.55
CA ALA A 88 6.48 -0.51 0.95
C ALA A 88 7.05 -1.04 2.28
N LEU A 89 6.22 -1.53 3.20
CA LEU A 89 6.67 -1.95 4.54
C LEU A 89 7.71 -3.09 4.52
N HIS A 90 7.75 -3.90 3.47
CA HIS A 90 8.75 -4.96 3.34
C HIS A 90 10.16 -4.46 2.98
N HIS A 91 10.33 -3.19 2.68
CA HIS A 91 11.63 -2.56 2.41
C HIS A 91 12.28 -1.96 3.66
N VAL A 92 11.54 -1.84 4.77
CA VAL A 92 11.96 -1.21 6.02
C VAL A 92 11.72 -2.15 7.22
N PRO A 93 12.37 -1.91 8.38
CA PRO A 93 12.07 -2.66 9.60
C PRO A 93 10.58 -2.57 9.95
N PHE A 94 10.01 -3.69 10.42
CA PHE A 94 8.57 -3.71 10.76
C PHE A 94 8.23 -2.74 11.90
N GLU A 95 9.20 -2.44 12.76
CA GLU A 95 9.13 -1.47 13.86
C GLU A 95 8.76 -0.05 13.40
N THR A 96 8.98 0.27 12.12
CA THR A 96 8.54 1.55 11.51
C THR A 96 7.03 1.80 11.72
N VAL A 97 6.23 0.74 11.94
CA VAL A 97 4.80 0.91 12.28
C VAL A 97 4.58 1.70 13.57
N LEU A 98 5.55 1.75 14.50
CA LEU A 98 5.46 2.55 15.72
C LEU A 98 5.51 4.05 15.42
N SER A 99 6.40 4.48 14.53
CA SER A 99 6.47 5.88 14.08
C SER A 99 5.19 6.27 13.32
N LEU A 100 4.66 5.35 12.47
CA LEU A 100 3.41 5.57 11.77
C LEU A 100 2.22 5.66 12.74
N ARG A 101 2.18 4.79 13.75
CA ARG A 101 1.18 4.85 14.82
C ARG A 101 1.26 6.18 15.58
N ALA A 102 2.48 6.62 15.95
CA ALA A 102 2.69 7.87 16.65
C ALA A 102 2.26 9.10 15.82
N ALA A 103 2.28 9.00 14.49
CA ALA A 103 1.86 10.04 13.56
C ALA A 103 0.34 10.07 13.31
N LEU A 104 -0.45 9.17 13.89
CA LEU A 104 -1.91 9.21 13.77
C LEU A 104 -2.54 10.25 14.72
N ASN A 105 -3.55 10.94 14.23
CA ASN A 105 -4.49 11.67 15.06
C ASN A 105 -5.36 10.70 15.88
N PRO A 106 -5.96 11.11 17.02
CA PRO A 106 -6.97 10.32 17.70
C PRO A 106 -8.10 9.91 16.74
N GLY A 107 -8.44 8.62 16.71
CA GLY A 107 -9.39 8.05 15.75
C GLY A 107 -8.85 7.87 14.32
N GLY A 108 -7.59 8.18 14.08
CA GLY A 108 -6.92 7.97 12.81
C GLY A 108 -6.69 6.49 12.50
N VAL A 109 -6.44 6.19 11.23
CA VAL A 109 -6.29 4.82 10.74
C VAL A 109 -4.99 4.64 9.98
N LEU A 110 -4.23 3.60 10.35
CA LEU A 110 -3.12 3.06 9.56
C LEU A 110 -3.61 1.85 8.77
N ALA A 111 -3.46 1.90 7.45
CA ALA A 111 -3.79 0.79 6.55
C ALA A 111 -2.55 0.36 5.76
N VAL A 112 -2.08 -0.86 5.99
CA VAL A 112 -0.90 -1.44 5.33
C VAL A 112 -1.33 -2.56 4.41
N LEU A 113 -1.05 -2.41 3.12
CA LEU A 113 -1.13 -3.48 2.14
C LEU A 113 0.28 -4.02 1.90
N GLY A 114 0.56 -5.23 2.35
CA GLY A 114 1.88 -5.82 2.23
C GLY A 114 1.89 -7.18 1.56
N LEU A 115 3.10 -7.73 1.43
CA LEU A 115 3.38 -9.06 0.92
C LEU A 115 3.59 -10.02 2.08
N ALA A 116 2.97 -11.19 2.04
CA ALA A 116 3.23 -12.27 2.98
C ALA A 116 3.81 -13.48 2.26
N HIS A 117 4.84 -14.10 2.85
CA HIS A 117 5.45 -15.28 2.27
C HIS A 117 4.63 -16.53 2.61
N PRO A 118 4.22 -17.35 1.62
CA PRO A 118 3.57 -18.63 1.89
C PRO A 118 4.59 -19.58 2.53
N ARG A 119 4.25 -20.23 3.61
CA ARG A 119 5.10 -21.22 4.26
C ARG A 119 4.51 -22.62 4.31
N SER A 120 3.19 -22.75 4.18
CA SER A 120 2.54 -24.04 4.27
C SER A 120 2.12 -24.55 2.90
N PHE A 121 2.09 -25.88 2.76
CA PHE A 121 1.53 -26.54 1.57
C PHE A 121 0.07 -26.11 1.33
N THR A 122 -0.68 -25.85 2.41
CA THR A 122 -2.05 -25.34 2.33
C THR A 122 -2.13 -23.93 1.80
N ASP A 123 -1.14 -23.08 2.08
CA ASP A 123 -1.04 -21.75 1.48
C ASP A 123 -0.76 -21.86 -0.02
N TRP A 124 0.16 -22.76 -0.43
CA TRP A 124 0.46 -23.04 -1.82
C TRP A 124 -0.74 -23.65 -2.56
N ALA A 125 -1.45 -24.61 -1.96
CA ALA A 125 -2.61 -25.25 -2.59
C ALA A 125 -3.76 -24.27 -2.80
N LYS A 126 -4.11 -23.47 -1.81
CA LYS A 126 -5.15 -22.42 -1.95
C LYS A 126 -4.82 -21.42 -3.03
N TRP A 127 -3.57 -20.99 -3.13
CA TRP A 127 -3.15 -19.97 -4.07
C TRP A 127 -2.81 -20.54 -5.44
N GLY A 128 -2.25 -21.75 -5.50
CA GLY A 128 -1.96 -22.45 -6.75
C GLY A 128 -3.22 -22.81 -7.53
N LEU A 129 -4.33 -23.13 -6.85
CA LEU A 129 -5.60 -23.44 -7.50
C LEU A 129 -6.41 -22.18 -7.88
N LEU A 130 -6.42 -21.16 -7.03
CA LEU A 130 -7.27 -19.98 -7.22
C LEU A 130 -6.58 -18.83 -7.97
N ALA A 131 -5.26 -18.69 -7.84
CA ALA A 131 -4.54 -17.59 -8.47
C ALA A 131 -4.50 -17.69 -10.03
N PRO A 132 -4.29 -18.83 -10.67
CA PRO A 132 -4.23 -18.89 -12.13
C PRO A 132 -5.52 -18.44 -12.83
N PRO A 133 -6.72 -18.94 -12.50
CA PRO A 133 -7.94 -18.51 -13.17
C PRO A 133 -8.29 -17.04 -12.87
N VAL A 134 -8.03 -16.58 -11.64
CA VAL A 134 -8.25 -15.16 -11.27
C VAL A 134 -7.26 -14.25 -11.99
N ASN A 135 -5.97 -14.66 -12.11
CA ASN A 135 -4.98 -13.92 -12.88
C ASN A 135 -5.32 -13.89 -14.38
N LEU A 136 -5.81 -14.98 -14.93
CA LEU A 136 -6.20 -15.03 -16.33
C LEU A 136 -7.39 -14.08 -16.58
N GLY A 137 -8.43 -14.13 -15.76
CA GLY A 137 -9.56 -13.23 -15.85
C GLY A 137 -9.16 -11.75 -15.69
N ALA A 138 -8.30 -11.46 -14.71
CA ALA A 138 -7.78 -10.12 -14.50
C ALA A 138 -6.93 -9.62 -15.68
N ARG A 139 -6.09 -10.47 -16.28
CA ARG A 139 -5.29 -10.14 -17.48
C ARG A 139 -6.18 -9.85 -18.69
N LEU A 140 -7.26 -10.60 -18.88
CA LEU A 140 -8.21 -10.35 -19.97
C LEU A 140 -8.92 -9.02 -19.82
N VAL A 141 -9.36 -8.67 -18.60
CA VAL A 141 -10.00 -7.38 -18.30
C VAL A 141 -9.03 -6.21 -18.52
N VAL A 142 -7.77 -6.38 -18.10
CA VAL A 142 -6.73 -5.35 -18.28
C VAL A 142 -6.36 -5.20 -19.75
N ALA A 143 -6.14 -6.30 -20.47
CA ALA A 143 -5.81 -6.27 -21.90
C ALA A 143 -6.93 -5.59 -22.72
N ALA A 144 -8.19 -5.85 -22.36
CA ALA A 144 -9.32 -5.14 -22.98
C ALA A 144 -9.29 -3.63 -22.63
N GLY A 145 -8.99 -3.28 -21.37
CA GLY A 145 -8.85 -1.88 -20.95
C GLY A 145 -7.67 -1.16 -21.61
N GLU A 146 -6.53 -1.82 -21.76
CA GLU A 146 -5.34 -1.28 -22.44
C GLU A 146 -5.61 -1.07 -23.93
N HIS A 147 -6.31 -1.99 -24.56
CA HIS A 147 -6.69 -1.86 -25.97
C HIS A 147 -7.62 -0.67 -26.21
N LEU A 148 -8.52 -0.39 -25.24
CA LEU A 148 -9.44 0.76 -25.31
C LEU A 148 -8.78 2.10 -24.99
N ASN A 149 -7.65 2.12 -24.23
CA ASN A 149 -7.00 3.32 -23.73
C ASN A 149 -5.63 3.64 -24.40
N GLY A 150 -5.33 3.05 -25.55
CA GLY A 150 -4.17 3.44 -26.37
C GLY A 150 -2.82 2.83 -25.95
N GLY A 151 -2.81 1.77 -25.13
CA GLY A 151 -1.61 1.00 -24.79
C GLY A 151 -1.17 1.06 -23.33
N PRO A 152 -0.15 0.27 -22.95
CA PRO A 152 0.32 0.19 -21.57
C PRO A 152 1.13 1.43 -21.16
N ASP A 153 0.82 2.00 -20.00
CA ASP A 153 1.68 3.00 -19.36
C ASP A 153 3.03 2.39 -18.96
N ALA A 154 4.13 2.99 -19.42
CA ALA A 154 5.48 2.60 -19.01
C ALA A 154 5.76 3.11 -17.59
N VAL A 155 5.34 2.35 -16.57
CA VAL A 155 5.68 2.65 -15.17
C VAL A 155 6.91 1.82 -14.77
N ALA A 156 7.98 2.50 -14.34
CA ALA A 156 9.15 1.84 -13.78
C ALA A 156 8.73 1.00 -12.55
N LYS A 157 9.09 -0.29 -12.55
CA LYS A 157 8.83 -1.17 -11.40
C LYS A 157 9.98 -1.02 -10.40
N PRO A 158 9.68 -0.76 -9.11
CA PRO A 158 10.72 -0.75 -8.10
C PRO A 158 11.33 -2.15 -7.92
N PRO A 159 12.62 -2.27 -7.55
CA PRO A 159 13.25 -3.55 -7.30
C PRO A 159 12.58 -4.24 -6.10
N VAL A 160 12.24 -5.52 -6.26
CA VAL A 160 11.65 -6.33 -5.18
C VAL A 160 12.76 -6.88 -4.31
N ARG A 161 12.83 -6.47 -3.03
CA ARG A 161 13.69 -7.13 -2.03
C ARG A 161 13.06 -8.44 -1.55
N ALA A 162 13.90 -9.41 -1.19
CA ALA A 162 13.47 -10.63 -0.54
C ALA A 162 12.78 -10.29 0.80
N TRP A 163 11.56 -10.79 0.98
CA TRP A 163 10.74 -10.56 2.16
C TRP A 163 10.45 -11.89 2.84
N ASP A 164 10.80 -12.00 4.13
CA ASP A 164 10.69 -13.24 4.90
C ASP A 164 9.53 -13.27 5.91
N MET A 165 8.72 -12.20 5.97
CA MET A 165 7.61 -12.08 6.91
C MET A 165 6.48 -13.05 6.58
N THR A 166 6.24 -14.01 7.45
CA THR A 166 5.11 -14.93 7.35
C THR A 166 3.85 -14.35 7.98
N MET A 167 2.68 -14.85 7.60
CA MET A 167 1.41 -14.42 8.20
C MET A 167 1.35 -14.62 9.71
N THR A 168 1.96 -15.69 10.22
CA THR A 168 2.02 -15.96 11.68
C THR A 168 2.88 -14.91 12.39
N ARG A 169 4.08 -14.65 11.87
CA ARG A 169 4.99 -13.64 12.41
C ARG A 169 4.38 -12.24 12.34
N LEU A 170 3.75 -11.94 11.21
CA LEU A 170 3.05 -10.67 11.01
C LEU A 170 1.95 -10.46 12.07
N ARG A 171 1.07 -11.46 12.28
CA ARG A 171 0.01 -11.35 13.29
C ARG A 171 0.56 -11.16 14.69
N HIS A 172 1.59 -11.91 15.05
CA HIS A 172 2.25 -11.78 16.36
C HIS A 172 2.83 -10.38 16.56
N ARG A 173 3.66 -9.92 15.61
CA ARG A 173 4.28 -8.59 15.67
C ARG A 173 3.25 -7.46 15.62
N SER A 174 2.20 -7.62 14.84
CA SER A 174 1.12 -6.61 14.78
C SER A 174 0.35 -6.53 16.09
N ALA A 175 0.07 -7.67 16.75
CA ALA A 175 -0.59 -7.67 18.06
C ALA A 175 0.26 -7.00 19.15
N GLU A 176 1.58 -7.18 19.08
CA GLU A 176 2.54 -6.58 20.00
C GLU A 176 2.67 -5.06 19.80
N LEU A 177 2.93 -4.60 18.58
CA LEU A 177 3.27 -3.20 18.28
C LEU A 177 2.04 -2.32 18.01
N LEU A 178 0.95 -2.91 17.53
CA LEU A 178 -0.31 -2.27 17.18
C LEU A 178 -1.49 -3.00 17.85
N PRO A 179 -1.63 -2.93 19.19
CA PRO A 179 -2.72 -3.60 19.90
C PRO A 179 -4.08 -3.24 19.33
N GLY A 180 -4.95 -4.22 19.11
CA GLY A 180 -6.26 -4.02 18.48
C GLY A 180 -6.25 -3.95 16.96
N SER A 181 -5.08 -4.09 16.31
CA SER A 181 -5.02 -4.16 14.84
C SER A 181 -5.67 -5.45 14.30
N THR A 182 -6.17 -5.37 13.08
CA THR A 182 -6.68 -6.52 12.34
C THR A 182 -5.74 -6.86 11.19
N VAL A 183 -5.48 -8.17 10.99
CA VAL A 183 -4.65 -8.66 9.89
C VAL A 183 -5.45 -9.69 9.09
N ARG A 184 -5.73 -9.36 7.82
CA ARG A 184 -6.48 -10.19 6.88
C ARG A 184 -5.59 -10.64 5.74
N THR A 185 -5.67 -11.93 5.37
CA THR A 185 -5.06 -12.46 4.15
C THR A 185 -5.91 -12.04 2.94
N LEU A 186 -5.26 -11.56 1.90
CA LEU A 186 -5.88 -11.17 0.64
C LEU A 186 -5.37 -12.07 -0.50
N LEU A 187 -5.96 -11.93 -1.70
CA LEU A 187 -5.50 -12.60 -2.92
C LEU A 187 -4.08 -12.13 -3.31
N PHE A 188 -3.37 -12.90 -4.15
CA PHE A 188 -2.05 -12.58 -4.69
C PHE A 188 -0.96 -12.37 -3.62
N TRP A 189 -0.95 -13.22 -2.57
CA TRP A 189 0.06 -13.19 -1.51
C TRP A 189 0.11 -11.85 -0.77
N ARG A 190 -1.03 -11.17 -0.71
CA ARG A 190 -1.18 -9.90 -0.01
C ARG A 190 -1.81 -10.10 1.36
N TYR A 191 -1.51 -9.17 2.26
CA TYR A 191 -2.25 -8.97 3.50
C TYR A 191 -2.70 -7.53 3.61
N LEU A 192 -3.77 -7.33 4.34
CA LEU A 192 -4.21 -6.03 4.81
C LEU A 192 -4.11 -6.02 6.33
N LEU A 193 -3.29 -5.09 6.85
CA LEU A 193 -3.23 -4.76 8.27
C LEU A 193 -3.91 -3.42 8.46
N VAL A 194 -4.83 -3.33 9.41
CA VAL A 194 -5.53 -2.10 9.76
C VAL A 194 -5.42 -1.88 11.27
N TYR A 195 -4.94 -0.71 11.66
CA TYR A 195 -4.90 -0.24 13.04
C TYR A 195 -5.69 1.07 13.16
N ARG A 196 -6.41 1.26 14.28
CA ARG A 196 -7.15 2.47 14.64
C ARG A 196 -6.59 3.03 15.94
N ALA A 197 -6.21 4.32 15.92
CA ALA A 197 -5.68 5.03 17.08
C ALA A 197 -6.79 5.46 18.05
#